data_a986cba3213251a78f0477036d3fffec
#
_entry.id   a986cba3213251a78f0477036d3fffec
#
_cell.length_a   1.000
_cell.length_b   1.000
_cell.length_c   1.000
_cell.angle_alpha   90.00
_cell.angle_beta   90.00
_cell.angle_gamma   90.00
#
_symmetry.space_group_name_H-M   'P 1'
#
loop_
_entity.id
_entity.type
_entity.pdbx_description
1 polymer ?
#
loop_
_entity_poly.entity_id
_entity_poly.type
_entity_poly.pdbx_seq_one_letter_code
_entity_poly.pdbx_strand_id
1 'polypeptide(L)'
;MAVKATRMALLLYNAAMSVETTGSSDTPKQRLQLPALSLAELTQFMKAAGQPAFRAKQVCDWVNKGITDPARMANLPAALQQALNEGLICSPLTLIERQTSTDGTRKYLFGLERGGNIETVLIPEPSRGTVCVSSQLGCVLDCPFCHTGTQRFSGNLSAGEIVAQVLAVKDDLRNDPLPEGLHTDVTHIVYMGMGEPLANEDGVHDSLRLLMGEQGLNISRRRITVSTSGLVPQIMRLGEAAPVNLAISLHAGSDALRDELVPINRKYPLQELRAALDAYPLPAQRHITLEYVMLAGVNDRDADLDALCAFVNPQRERVNLIHFNAWPGSPYTGTSQQHMHRFAGLLINKGLRATVRRSRGDDIMAACGQLKSHLGGQLKSQLEQRAASADSRDSDTTVSGD
;
A
#
# COMPACT_ATOMS: atom_id res chain seq x y z
N MET A 1 37.13 11.38 -19.28
CA MET A 1 37.30 12.03 -17.96
C MET A 1 35.99 12.52 -17.37
N ALA A 2 35.09 13.18 -18.10
CA ALA A 2 33.79 13.70 -17.59
C ALA A 2 32.90 12.61 -16.98
N VAL A 3 32.75 11.44 -17.62
CA VAL A 3 31.88 10.35 -17.13
C VAL A 3 32.35 9.81 -15.78
N LYS A 4 33.67 9.69 -15.54
CA LYS A 4 34.23 9.25 -14.24
C LYS A 4 33.97 10.28 -13.13
N ALA A 5 34.06 11.59 -13.44
CA ALA A 5 33.82 12.67 -12.50
C ALA A 5 32.31 12.72 -12.10
N THR A 6 31.42 12.57 -13.06
CA THR A 6 29.96 12.51 -12.81
C THR A 6 29.60 11.30 -11.94
N ARG A 7 30.16 10.12 -12.23
CA ARG A 7 29.93 8.91 -11.43
C ARG A 7 30.42 9.06 -9.98
N MET A 8 31.58 9.72 -9.78
CA MET A 8 32.10 10.02 -8.44
C MET A 8 31.23 11.02 -7.70
N ALA A 9 30.74 12.08 -8.37
CA ALA A 9 29.83 13.06 -7.79
C ALA A 9 28.48 12.44 -7.38
N LEU A 10 27.92 11.54 -8.19
CA LEU A 10 26.69 10.80 -7.88
C LEU A 10 26.89 9.82 -6.71
N LEU A 11 28.04 9.16 -6.63
CA LEU A 11 28.38 8.30 -5.47
C LEU A 11 28.54 9.12 -4.19
N LEU A 12 29.15 10.29 -4.26
CA LEU A 12 29.28 11.22 -3.13
C LEU A 12 27.91 11.81 -2.72
N TYR A 13 27.06 12.15 -3.69
CA TYR A 13 25.69 12.59 -3.43
C TYR A 13 24.87 11.52 -2.69
N ASN A 14 24.87 10.28 -3.21
CA ASN A 14 24.20 9.16 -2.55
C ASN A 14 24.80 8.87 -1.16
N ALA A 15 26.10 9.07 -0.98
CA ALA A 15 26.75 8.92 0.31
C ALA A 15 26.35 10.01 1.31
N ALA A 16 26.23 11.26 0.86
CA ALA A 16 25.82 12.40 1.69
C ALA A 16 24.35 12.30 2.11
N MET A 17 23.46 11.97 1.17
CA MET A 17 22.02 11.83 1.44
C MET A 17 21.68 10.62 2.32
N SER A 18 22.51 9.55 2.30
CA SER A 18 22.34 8.38 3.18
C SER A 18 22.74 8.63 4.63
N VAL A 19 23.50 9.71 4.92
CA VAL A 19 23.94 10.05 6.29
C VAL A 19 22.88 10.81 7.07
N GLU A 20 21.91 11.47 6.40
CA GLU A 20 20.83 12.19 7.08
C GLU A 20 19.68 11.26 7.58
N THR A 21 19.65 10.01 7.15
CA THR A 21 18.73 8.99 7.68
C THR A 21 19.42 8.13 8.74
N THR A 22 19.51 8.65 9.94
CA THR A 22 19.78 8.04 11.26
C THR A 22 20.45 6.66 11.36
N GLY A 23 21.71 6.68 11.83
CA GLY A 23 22.23 5.82 12.89
C GLY A 23 22.15 4.30 12.78
N SER A 24 23.02 3.67 11.99
CA SER A 24 23.70 2.42 12.32
C SER A 24 24.79 2.11 11.27
N SER A 25 26.00 1.85 11.71
CA SER A 25 27.22 1.90 10.92
C SER A 25 27.64 0.59 10.26
N ASP A 26 26.72 -0.20 9.65
CA ASP A 26 27.16 -1.41 8.90
C ASP A 26 26.15 -1.92 7.85
N THR A 27 25.22 -1.09 7.37
CA THR A 27 24.35 -1.47 6.26
C THR A 27 24.96 -1.02 4.92
N PRO A 28 24.99 -1.85 3.86
CA PRO A 28 25.43 -1.40 2.55
C PRO A 28 24.61 -0.18 2.13
N LYS A 29 25.28 0.91 1.74
CA LYS A 29 24.65 2.19 1.35
C LYS A 29 23.58 1.92 0.30
N GLN A 30 22.33 1.99 0.70
CA GLN A 30 21.19 1.73 -0.18
C GLN A 30 21.10 2.90 -1.19
N ARG A 31 21.05 2.59 -2.48
CA ARG A 31 20.84 3.60 -3.53
C ARG A 31 19.49 4.27 -3.31
N LEU A 32 19.43 5.59 -3.54
CA LEU A 32 18.18 6.36 -3.45
C LEU A 32 17.17 5.89 -4.51
N GLN A 33 15.91 5.86 -4.13
CA GLN A 33 14.82 5.44 -5.01
C GLN A 33 14.19 6.68 -5.67
N LEU A 34 14.13 6.72 -7.00
CA LEU A 34 13.53 7.83 -7.74
C LEU A 34 12.11 8.20 -7.28
N PRO A 35 11.19 7.24 -7.00
CA PRO A 35 9.87 7.55 -6.47
C PRO A 35 9.85 8.22 -5.08
N ALA A 36 10.96 8.17 -4.35
CA ALA A 36 11.09 8.79 -3.02
C ALA A 36 11.64 10.22 -3.06
N LEU A 37 12.10 10.69 -4.22
CA LEU A 37 12.78 11.99 -4.32
C LEU A 37 11.80 13.14 -4.52
N SER A 38 11.91 14.16 -3.67
CA SER A 38 11.28 15.46 -3.86
C SER A 38 11.91 16.22 -5.03
N LEU A 39 11.25 17.25 -5.54
CA LEU A 39 11.82 18.14 -6.56
C LEU A 39 13.14 18.78 -6.08
N ALA A 40 13.24 19.11 -4.80
CA ALA A 40 14.46 19.71 -4.23
C ALA A 40 15.64 18.71 -4.28
N GLU A 41 15.42 17.46 -3.88
CA GLU A 41 16.42 16.40 -3.93
C GLU A 41 16.80 16.04 -5.37
N LEU A 42 15.83 15.96 -6.28
CA LEU A 42 16.11 15.80 -7.72
C LEU A 42 16.92 16.98 -8.28
N THR A 43 16.66 18.20 -7.81
CA THR A 43 17.45 19.38 -8.23
C THR A 43 18.91 19.27 -7.77
N GLN A 44 19.14 18.77 -6.54
CA GLN A 44 20.50 18.50 -6.05
C GLN A 44 21.16 17.38 -6.84
N PHE A 45 20.44 16.30 -7.13
CA PHE A 45 20.91 15.23 -8.00
C PHE A 45 21.33 15.75 -9.40
N MET A 46 20.49 16.62 -10.02
CA MET A 46 20.83 17.23 -11.31
C MET A 46 22.14 18.03 -11.25
N LYS A 47 22.33 18.84 -10.20
CA LYS A 47 23.58 19.59 -9.99
C LYS A 47 24.79 18.65 -9.86
N ALA A 48 24.66 17.58 -9.07
CA ALA A 48 25.74 16.58 -8.91
C ALA A 48 26.03 15.84 -10.22
N ALA A 49 25.02 15.61 -11.07
CA ALA A 49 25.16 15.03 -12.40
C ALA A 49 25.64 16.01 -13.48
N GLY A 50 25.96 17.27 -13.13
CA GLY A 50 26.34 18.30 -14.10
C GLY A 50 25.22 18.71 -15.07
N GLN A 51 23.97 18.57 -14.65
CA GLN A 51 22.79 18.85 -15.44
C GLN A 51 22.11 20.16 -14.97
N PRO A 52 21.44 20.90 -15.88
CA PRO A 52 20.67 22.08 -15.51
C PRO A 52 19.54 21.75 -14.54
N ALA A 53 19.31 22.61 -13.55
CA ALA A 53 18.32 22.41 -12.46
C ALA A 53 16.89 22.18 -12.98
N PHE A 54 16.50 22.79 -14.11
CA PHE A 54 15.16 22.63 -14.69
C PHE A 54 14.84 21.19 -15.13
N ARG A 55 15.88 20.36 -15.35
CA ARG A 55 15.72 18.94 -15.69
C ARG A 55 15.05 18.15 -14.56
N ALA A 56 15.24 18.57 -13.30
CA ALA A 56 14.56 17.95 -12.16
C ALA A 56 13.03 18.01 -12.33
N LYS A 57 12.49 19.17 -12.76
CA LYS A 57 11.07 19.29 -13.04
C LYS A 57 10.60 18.36 -14.16
N GLN A 58 11.39 18.23 -15.23
CA GLN A 58 11.04 17.32 -16.32
C GLN A 58 10.97 15.86 -15.85
N VAL A 59 11.91 15.42 -15.00
CA VAL A 59 11.87 14.09 -14.40
C VAL A 59 10.65 13.93 -13.50
N CYS A 60 10.37 14.91 -12.61
CA CYS A 60 9.16 14.89 -11.79
C CYS A 60 7.88 14.77 -12.64
N ASP A 61 7.78 15.53 -13.73
CA ASP A 61 6.62 15.50 -14.61
C ASP A 61 6.39 14.11 -15.26
N TRP A 62 7.46 13.37 -15.55
CA TRP A 62 7.39 11.98 -16.00
C TRP A 62 6.98 11.02 -14.89
N VAL A 63 7.62 11.14 -13.72
CA VAL A 63 7.31 10.31 -12.54
C VAL A 63 5.85 10.50 -12.15
N ASN A 64 5.35 11.73 -12.09
CA ASN A 64 3.93 12.02 -11.77
C ASN A 64 2.94 11.42 -12.77
N LYS A 65 3.40 11.13 -13.98
CA LYS A 65 2.64 10.37 -14.99
C LYS A 65 2.73 8.85 -14.79
N GLY A 66 3.48 8.34 -13.82
CA GLY A 66 3.73 6.92 -13.60
C GLY A 66 4.96 6.37 -14.33
N ILE A 67 5.69 7.19 -15.09
CA ILE A 67 6.85 6.75 -15.87
C ILE A 67 8.10 6.94 -15.02
N THR A 68 8.65 5.84 -14.52
CA THR A 68 9.88 5.82 -13.71
C THR A 68 11.10 5.33 -14.50
N ASP A 69 10.92 4.66 -15.63
CA ASP A 69 12.00 4.24 -16.52
C ASP A 69 12.54 5.44 -17.31
N PRO A 70 13.81 5.86 -17.09
CA PRO A 70 14.41 6.98 -17.80
C PRO A 70 14.45 6.82 -19.32
N ALA A 71 14.52 5.58 -19.83
CA ALA A 71 14.52 5.33 -21.27
C ALA A 71 13.21 5.76 -21.96
N ARG A 72 12.10 5.81 -21.22
CA ARG A 72 10.78 6.26 -21.67
C ARG A 72 10.55 7.76 -21.51
N MET A 73 11.49 8.51 -20.92
CA MET A 73 11.42 9.96 -20.71
C MET A 73 11.97 10.71 -21.94
N ALA A 74 11.16 10.78 -22.99
CA ALA A 74 11.58 11.14 -24.36
C ALA A 74 12.26 12.53 -24.51
N ASN A 75 11.98 13.49 -23.61
CA ASN A 75 12.58 14.84 -23.67
C ASN A 75 13.88 14.96 -22.85
N LEU A 76 14.38 13.86 -22.25
CA LEU A 76 15.65 13.85 -21.54
C LEU A 76 16.79 13.43 -22.47
N PRO A 77 17.96 14.11 -22.42
CA PRO A 77 19.15 13.66 -23.12
C PRO A 77 19.58 12.26 -22.67
N ALA A 78 20.12 11.44 -23.58
CA ALA A 78 20.58 10.09 -23.30
C ALA A 78 21.61 10.03 -22.13
N ALA A 79 22.50 11.02 -22.04
CA ALA A 79 23.46 11.11 -20.93
C ALA A 79 22.76 11.30 -19.55
N LEU A 80 21.63 12.02 -19.49
CA LEU A 80 20.87 12.15 -18.26
C LEU A 80 20.09 10.87 -17.93
N GLN A 81 19.48 10.24 -18.94
CA GLN A 81 18.82 8.94 -18.76
C GLN A 81 19.78 7.89 -18.19
N GLN A 82 21.00 7.85 -18.70
CA GLN A 82 22.07 6.99 -18.20
C GLN A 82 22.45 7.35 -16.75
N ALA A 83 22.63 8.66 -16.44
CA ALA A 83 22.98 9.11 -15.09
C ALA A 83 21.90 8.75 -14.05
N LEU A 84 20.61 8.85 -14.41
CA LEU A 84 19.51 8.43 -13.56
C LEU A 84 19.57 6.93 -13.27
N ASN A 85 19.76 6.08 -14.29
CA ASN A 85 19.86 4.63 -14.13
C ASN A 85 21.09 4.19 -13.33
N GLU A 86 22.21 4.88 -13.45
CA GLU A 86 23.42 4.58 -12.70
C GLU A 86 23.35 5.06 -11.24
N GLY A 87 22.74 6.22 -11.01
CA GLY A 87 22.71 6.89 -9.72
C GLY A 87 21.53 6.50 -8.81
N LEU A 88 20.40 6.10 -9.38
CA LEU A 88 19.16 5.85 -8.65
C LEU A 88 18.60 4.45 -8.89
N ILE A 89 17.77 3.99 -7.98
CA ILE A 89 16.81 2.91 -8.22
C ILE A 89 15.56 3.55 -8.83
N CYS A 90 15.45 3.49 -10.17
CA CYS A 90 14.36 4.15 -10.87
C CYS A 90 13.02 3.42 -10.69
N SER A 91 13.04 2.09 -10.65
CA SER A 91 11.86 1.22 -10.48
C SER A 91 12.12 0.20 -9.37
N PRO A 92 11.78 0.53 -8.10
CA PRO A 92 12.03 -0.38 -6.97
C PRO A 92 11.09 -1.59 -6.96
N LEU A 93 10.09 -1.60 -7.84
CA LEU A 93 9.12 -2.68 -8.00
C LEU A 93 9.19 -3.26 -9.42
N THR A 94 9.07 -4.59 -9.51
CA THR A 94 8.90 -5.33 -10.77
C THR A 94 7.53 -5.98 -10.78
N LEU A 95 6.72 -5.73 -11.81
CA LEU A 95 5.44 -6.40 -11.97
C LEU A 95 5.69 -7.89 -12.30
N ILE A 96 5.19 -8.76 -11.43
CA ILE A 96 5.27 -10.22 -11.61
C ILE A 96 3.99 -10.74 -12.26
N GLU A 97 2.84 -10.31 -11.74
CA GLU A 97 1.53 -10.75 -12.20
C GLU A 97 0.49 -9.64 -12.06
N ARG A 98 -0.44 -9.58 -13.00
CA ARG A 98 -1.65 -8.75 -12.92
C ARG A 98 -2.87 -9.63 -13.17
N GLN A 99 -3.80 -9.61 -12.24
CA GLN A 99 -5.11 -10.25 -12.36
C GLN A 99 -6.18 -9.18 -12.51
N THR A 100 -7.18 -9.42 -13.34
CA THR A 100 -8.30 -8.51 -13.57
C THR A 100 -9.61 -9.22 -13.27
N SER A 101 -10.39 -8.65 -12.36
CA SER A 101 -11.73 -9.10 -11.98
C SER A 101 -12.76 -8.72 -13.03
N THR A 102 -13.89 -9.43 -13.01
CA THR A 102 -15.06 -9.11 -13.84
C THR A 102 -15.66 -7.74 -13.54
N ASP A 103 -15.42 -7.17 -12.35
CA ASP A 103 -15.86 -5.82 -11.95
C ASP A 103 -14.86 -4.70 -12.27
N GLY A 104 -13.80 -5.04 -12.99
CA GLY A 104 -12.72 -4.13 -13.39
C GLY A 104 -11.63 -3.92 -12.34
N THR A 105 -11.76 -4.49 -11.15
CA THR A 105 -10.71 -4.48 -10.12
C THR A 105 -9.45 -5.17 -10.65
N ARG A 106 -8.28 -4.56 -10.44
CA ARG A 106 -6.98 -5.14 -10.81
C ARG A 106 -6.14 -5.40 -9.57
N LYS A 107 -5.64 -6.60 -9.44
CA LYS A 107 -4.65 -6.98 -8.43
C LYS A 107 -3.30 -7.16 -9.09
N TYR A 108 -2.29 -6.53 -8.51
CA TYR A 108 -0.91 -6.56 -8.96
C TYR A 108 -0.06 -7.26 -7.92
N LEU A 109 0.76 -8.20 -8.35
CA LEU A 109 1.82 -8.79 -7.55
C LEU A 109 3.13 -8.16 -7.99
N PHE A 110 3.80 -7.48 -7.08
CA PHE A 110 5.09 -6.84 -7.32
C PHE A 110 6.19 -7.52 -6.52
N GLY A 111 7.33 -7.77 -7.18
CA GLY A 111 8.59 -8.11 -6.55
C GLY A 111 9.37 -6.84 -6.21
N LEU A 112 9.97 -6.81 -5.02
CA LEU A 112 10.86 -5.74 -4.58
C LEU A 112 12.30 -6.03 -5.03
N GLU A 113 13.06 -4.99 -5.41
CA GLU A 113 14.49 -5.13 -5.79
C GLU A 113 15.31 -5.81 -4.68
N ARG A 114 15.01 -5.51 -3.42
CA ARG A 114 15.65 -6.10 -2.24
C ARG A 114 15.14 -7.49 -1.85
N GLY A 115 14.24 -8.06 -2.64
CA GLY A 115 13.59 -9.35 -2.40
C GLY A 115 12.28 -9.22 -1.63
N GLY A 116 11.44 -10.24 -1.78
CA GLY A 116 10.09 -10.29 -1.27
C GLY A 116 9.05 -9.73 -2.23
N ASN A 117 7.78 -10.05 -1.97
CA ASN A 117 6.68 -9.67 -2.85
C ASN A 117 5.57 -8.99 -2.05
N ILE A 118 4.87 -8.06 -2.70
CA ILE A 118 3.71 -7.37 -2.17
C ILE A 118 2.57 -7.38 -3.17
N GLU A 119 1.34 -7.25 -2.68
CA GLU A 119 0.17 -7.07 -3.52
C GLU A 119 -0.36 -5.64 -3.41
N THR A 120 -0.86 -5.12 -4.53
CA THR A 120 -1.50 -3.81 -4.66
C THR A 120 -2.79 -3.99 -5.43
N VAL A 121 -3.84 -3.25 -5.07
CA VAL A 121 -5.14 -3.38 -5.74
C VAL A 121 -5.62 -2.04 -6.26
N LEU A 122 -5.99 -1.99 -7.54
CA LEU A 122 -6.77 -0.90 -8.12
C LEU A 122 -8.26 -1.27 -8.06
N ILE A 123 -9.03 -0.40 -7.45
CA ILE A 123 -10.50 -0.52 -7.33
C ILE A 123 -11.11 0.63 -8.12
N PRO A 124 -11.55 0.38 -9.36
CA PRO A 124 -12.18 1.40 -10.19
C PRO A 124 -13.67 1.51 -9.88
N GLU A 125 -14.16 2.73 -9.86
CA GLU A 125 -15.58 3.07 -9.82
C GLU A 125 -15.86 4.15 -10.87
N PRO A 126 -17.10 4.44 -11.25
CA PRO A 126 -17.39 5.46 -12.26
C PRO A 126 -16.83 6.85 -11.94
N SER A 127 -16.75 7.21 -10.67
CA SER A 127 -16.33 8.55 -10.21
C SER A 127 -14.92 8.60 -9.63
N ARG A 128 -14.26 7.45 -9.43
CA ARG A 128 -12.93 7.41 -8.80
C ARG A 128 -12.17 6.13 -9.11
N GLY A 129 -10.85 6.23 -9.16
CA GLY A 129 -9.93 5.12 -9.12
C GLY A 129 -9.22 5.09 -7.75
N THR A 130 -9.40 4.04 -6.97
CA THR A 130 -8.78 3.89 -5.65
C THR A 130 -7.66 2.87 -5.71
N VAL A 131 -6.46 3.25 -5.26
CA VAL A 131 -5.34 2.31 -5.10
C VAL A 131 -5.22 1.92 -3.63
N CYS A 132 -5.30 0.62 -3.37
CA CYS A 132 -5.02 0.01 -2.08
C CYS A 132 -3.55 -0.41 -2.04
N VAL A 133 -2.74 0.32 -1.25
CA VAL A 133 -1.30 0.11 -1.15
C VAL A 133 -0.94 -0.74 0.06
N SER A 134 0.11 -1.55 -0.09
CA SER A 134 0.77 -2.28 0.98
C SER A 134 1.82 -1.40 1.66
N SER A 135 2.05 -1.63 2.95
CA SER A 135 3.02 -0.91 3.79
C SER A 135 4.11 -1.80 4.37
N GLN A 136 3.94 -3.12 4.32
CA GLN A 136 4.90 -4.09 4.86
C GLN A 136 4.99 -5.34 3.97
N LEU A 137 6.08 -6.07 4.09
CA LEU A 137 6.22 -7.46 3.64
C LEU A 137 5.66 -8.38 4.73
N GLY A 138 4.46 -8.94 4.50
CA GLY A 138 3.68 -9.60 5.53
C GLY A 138 3.05 -8.58 6.48
N CYS A 139 2.79 -8.97 7.73
CA CYS A 139 2.24 -8.08 8.75
C CYS A 139 2.91 -8.35 10.11
N VAL A 140 3.15 -7.29 10.89
CA VAL A 140 3.63 -7.43 12.28
C VAL A 140 2.52 -7.89 13.23
N LEU A 141 1.25 -7.82 12.79
CA LEU A 141 0.08 -8.25 13.55
C LEU A 141 -0.42 -9.58 12.99
N ASP A 142 -0.90 -10.43 13.87
CA ASP A 142 -1.35 -11.79 13.61
C ASP A 142 -2.87 -11.95 13.73
N CYS A 143 -3.63 -10.96 13.22
CA CYS A 143 -5.10 -11.00 13.21
C CYS A 143 -5.60 -12.27 12.50
N PRO A 144 -6.32 -13.19 13.18
CA PRO A 144 -6.58 -14.53 12.67
C PRO A 144 -7.58 -14.59 11.52
N PHE A 145 -8.37 -13.53 11.32
CA PHE A 145 -9.29 -13.41 10.17
C PHE A 145 -8.61 -12.85 8.90
N CYS A 146 -7.36 -12.35 9.00
CA CYS A 146 -6.65 -11.72 7.89
C CYS A 146 -5.61 -12.66 7.28
N HIS A 147 -5.68 -12.88 5.96
CA HIS A 147 -4.73 -13.74 5.26
C HIS A 147 -3.29 -13.21 5.33
N THR A 148 -3.11 -11.87 5.24
CA THR A 148 -1.80 -11.24 5.46
C THR A 148 -1.27 -11.46 6.88
N GLY A 149 -2.16 -11.54 7.90
CA GLY A 149 -1.79 -11.85 9.29
C GLY A 149 -1.17 -13.25 9.46
N THR A 150 -1.47 -14.20 8.54
CA THR A 150 -0.83 -15.53 8.53
C THR A 150 0.56 -15.53 7.91
N GLN A 151 0.96 -14.41 7.29
CA GLN A 151 2.25 -14.27 6.61
C GLN A 151 3.26 -13.61 7.54
N ARG A 152 4.39 -14.28 7.73
CA ARG A 152 5.46 -13.74 8.59
C ARG A 152 5.88 -12.36 8.11
N PHE A 153 5.99 -11.42 9.04
CA PHE A 153 6.59 -10.12 8.80
C PHE A 153 8.06 -10.26 8.38
N SER A 154 8.44 -9.60 7.30
CA SER A 154 9.80 -9.63 6.75
C SER A 154 10.43 -8.25 6.60
N GLY A 155 9.68 -7.17 6.81
CA GLY A 155 10.19 -5.81 6.82
C GLY A 155 9.18 -4.75 6.41
N ASN A 156 9.49 -3.51 6.76
CA ASN A 156 8.73 -2.33 6.36
C ASN A 156 9.05 -1.95 4.90
N LEU A 157 8.07 -1.40 4.18
CA LEU A 157 8.30 -0.79 2.88
C LEU A 157 8.85 0.63 3.06
N SER A 158 9.81 1.01 2.22
CA SER A 158 10.24 2.40 2.13
C SER A 158 9.16 3.30 1.54
N ALA A 159 9.26 4.62 1.74
CA ALA A 159 8.38 5.58 1.11
C ALA A 159 8.37 5.43 -0.43
N GLY A 160 9.54 5.20 -1.03
CA GLY A 160 9.65 4.99 -2.47
C GLY A 160 8.96 3.71 -2.95
N GLU A 161 9.05 2.60 -2.20
CA GLU A 161 8.33 1.36 -2.50
C GLU A 161 6.80 1.52 -2.36
N ILE A 162 6.34 2.34 -1.40
CA ILE A 162 4.90 2.65 -1.25
C ILE A 162 4.42 3.51 -2.42
N VAL A 163 5.12 4.61 -2.75
CA VAL A 163 4.76 5.49 -3.86
C VAL A 163 4.86 4.78 -5.21
N ALA A 164 5.84 3.91 -5.39
CA ALA A 164 6.02 3.14 -6.63
C ALA A 164 4.82 2.25 -6.97
N GLN A 165 4.07 1.74 -5.97
CA GLN A 165 2.82 1.01 -6.22
C GLN A 165 1.80 1.89 -6.95
N VAL A 166 1.63 3.12 -6.50
CA VAL A 166 0.71 4.09 -7.12
C VAL A 166 1.16 4.45 -8.55
N LEU A 167 2.47 4.67 -8.73
CA LEU A 167 3.05 5.01 -10.03
C LEU A 167 2.91 3.85 -11.02
N ALA A 168 3.13 2.62 -10.58
CA ALA A 168 2.98 1.42 -11.42
C ALA A 168 1.53 1.24 -11.89
N VAL A 169 0.55 1.48 -11.01
CA VAL A 169 -0.88 1.44 -11.38
C VAL A 169 -1.21 2.55 -12.36
N LYS A 170 -0.67 3.77 -12.20
CA LYS A 170 -0.87 4.88 -13.18
C LYS A 170 -0.28 4.54 -14.55
N ASP A 171 0.90 3.91 -14.58
CA ASP A 171 1.52 3.48 -15.85
C ASP A 171 0.71 2.36 -16.51
N ASP A 172 0.21 1.38 -15.73
CA ASP A 172 -0.66 0.32 -16.23
C ASP A 172 -1.96 0.88 -16.85
N LEU A 173 -2.63 1.80 -16.16
CA LEU A 173 -3.85 2.46 -16.68
C LEU A 173 -3.62 3.22 -17.97
N ARG A 174 -2.42 3.75 -18.19
CA ARG A 174 -2.05 4.43 -19.44
C ARG A 174 -1.85 3.45 -20.60
N ASN A 175 -1.20 2.30 -20.31
CA ASN A 175 -0.86 1.30 -21.30
C ASN A 175 -2.05 0.39 -21.65
N ASP A 176 -2.93 0.16 -20.68
CA ASP A 176 -4.12 -0.68 -20.77
C ASP A 176 -5.29 0.01 -20.03
N PRO A 177 -6.01 0.93 -20.67
CA PRO A 177 -7.13 1.67 -20.08
C PRO A 177 -8.24 0.72 -19.61
N LEU A 178 -8.99 1.17 -18.60
CA LEU A 178 -10.17 0.46 -18.12
C LEU A 178 -11.32 0.55 -19.14
N PRO A 179 -12.29 -0.39 -19.08
CA PRO A 179 -13.52 -0.30 -19.87
C PRO A 179 -14.26 1.01 -19.67
N GLU A 180 -15.03 1.40 -20.68
CA GLU A 180 -15.88 2.59 -20.63
C GLU A 180 -16.82 2.57 -19.41
N GLY A 181 -17.03 3.72 -18.80
CA GLY A 181 -17.84 3.88 -17.57
C GLY A 181 -17.07 3.75 -16.28
N LEU A 182 -15.80 3.34 -16.30
CA LEU A 182 -14.93 3.32 -15.14
C LEU A 182 -13.93 4.48 -15.16
N HIS A 183 -13.54 4.96 -13.96
CA HIS A 183 -12.57 6.05 -13.87
C HIS A 183 -11.16 5.58 -14.25
N THR A 184 -10.53 6.31 -15.16
CA THR A 184 -9.27 5.91 -15.82
C THR A 184 -8.00 6.47 -15.18
N ASP A 185 -8.08 7.12 -14.01
CA ASP A 185 -6.89 7.63 -13.30
C ASP A 185 -6.98 7.30 -11.79
N VAL A 186 -5.85 7.37 -11.13
CA VAL A 186 -5.75 7.22 -9.67
C VAL A 186 -6.14 8.53 -8.99
N THR A 187 -7.19 8.48 -8.20
CA THR A 187 -7.72 9.65 -7.49
C THR A 187 -7.72 9.49 -5.97
N HIS A 188 -7.76 8.26 -5.46
CA HIS A 188 -7.80 7.94 -4.04
C HIS A 188 -6.75 6.89 -3.69
N ILE A 189 -6.23 6.99 -2.47
CA ILE A 189 -5.28 6.02 -1.94
C ILE A 189 -5.76 5.55 -0.58
N VAL A 190 -5.71 4.23 -0.36
CA VAL A 190 -6.01 3.63 0.93
C VAL A 190 -4.85 2.73 1.36
N TYR A 191 -4.36 2.90 2.57
CA TYR A 191 -3.36 2.06 3.19
C TYR A 191 -4.07 0.90 3.90
N MET A 192 -4.59 -0.03 3.08
CA MET A 192 -5.39 -1.18 3.52
C MET A 192 -4.93 -2.49 2.85
N GLY A 193 -3.74 -2.48 2.23
CA GLY A 193 -3.09 -3.65 1.68
C GLY A 193 -2.37 -4.48 2.74
N MET A 194 -1.23 -5.05 2.38
CA MET A 194 -0.45 -5.87 3.30
C MET A 194 0.24 -5.00 4.35
N GLY A 195 0.16 -5.43 5.63
CA GLY A 195 0.84 -4.81 6.76
C GLY A 195 -0.03 -3.89 7.62
N GLU A 196 0.52 -3.51 8.77
CA GLU A 196 -0.02 -2.46 9.64
C GLU A 196 0.70 -1.13 9.34
N PRO A 197 0.02 -0.16 8.72
CA PRO A 197 0.68 1.07 8.27
C PRO A 197 1.36 1.85 9.40
N LEU A 198 0.73 1.94 10.56
CA LEU A 198 1.29 2.70 11.66
C LEU A 198 2.44 2.00 12.40
N ALA A 199 2.70 0.72 12.11
CA ALA A 199 3.94 0.06 12.50
C ALA A 199 5.11 0.36 11.55
N ASN A 200 4.83 0.98 10.39
CA ASN A 200 5.81 1.52 9.44
C ASN A 200 5.71 3.05 9.39
N GLU A 201 5.83 3.69 10.53
CA GLU A 201 5.54 5.12 10.68
C GLU A 201 6.34 6.00 9.72
N ASP A 202 7.67 5.80 9.65
CA ASP A 202 8.56 6.59 8.80
C ASP A 202 8.21 6.43 7.31
N GLY A 203 8.09 5.20 6.84
CA GLY A 203 7.76 4.91 5.43
C GLY A 203 6.39 5.46 5.03
N VAL A 204 5.41 5.39 5.93
CA VAL A 204 4.06 5.91 5.68
C VAL A 204 4.05 7.44 5.72
N HIS A 205 4.64 8.10 6.71
CA HIS A 205 4.68 9.56 6.79
C HIS A 205 5.41 10.18 5.60
N ASP A 206 6.55 9.61 5.21
CA ASP A 206 7.30 10.07 4.05
C ASP A 206 6.55 9.85 2.75
N SER A 207 5.88 8.71 2.58
CA SER A 207 5.03 8.45 1.41
C SER A 207 3.83 9.40 1.35
N LEU A 208 3.19 9.73 2.48
CA LEU A 208 2.11 10.71 2.54
C LEU A 208 2.58 12.09 2.09
N ARG A 209 3.77 12.52 2.54
CA ARG A 209 4.37 13.79 2.12
C ARG A 209 4.61 13.85 0.61
N LEU A 210 5.12 12.77 0.00
CA LEU A 210 5.34 12.66 -1.43
C LEU A 210 4.03 12.63 -2.24
N LEU A 211 3.03 11.88 -1.77
CA LEU A 211 1.74 11.74 -2.44
C LEU A 211 0.92 13.04 -2.41
N MET A 212 0.99 13.80 -1.30
CA MET A 212 0.26 15.06 -1.13
C MET A 212 1.03 16.28 -1.64
N GLY A 213 2.34 16.18 -1.82
CA GLY A 213 3.18 17.31 -2.22
C GLY A 213 2.73 17.95 -3.54
N GLU A 214 2.73 19.29 -3.61
CA GLU A 214 2.33 20.05 -4.80
C GLU A 214 3.18 19.72 -6.04
N GLN A 215 4.45 19.37 -5.82
CA GLN A 215 5.39 18.97 -6.86
C GLN A 215 5.42 17.43 -7.08
N GLY A 216 4.69 16.67 -6.25
CA GLY A 216 4.48 15.23 -6.37
C GLY A 216 3.18 14.92 -7.08
N LEU A 217 2.49 13.84 -6.63
CA LEU A 217 1.22 13.43 -7.21
C LEU A 217 0.05 14.39 -6.87
N ASN A 218 0.24 15.32 -5.95
CA ASN A 218 -0.72 16.35 -5.54
C ASN A 218 -2.10 15.77 -5.16
N ILE A 219 -2.11 14.62 -4.51
CA ILE A 219 -3.35 13.97 -4.08
C ILE A 219 -3.83 14.64 -2.79
N SER A 220 -5.01 15.22 -2.83
CA SER A 220 -5.60 15.87 -1.67
C SER A 220 -5.67 14.92 -0.47
N ARG A 221 -5.29 15.40 0.73
CA ARG A 221 -5.43 14.66 2.00
C ARG A 221 -6.83 14.04 2.22
N ARG A 222 -7.87 14.64 1.61
CA ARG A 222 -9.25 14.13 1.67
C ARG A 222 -9.46 12.85 0.85
N ARG A 223 -8.54 12.52 -0.01
CA ARG A 223 -8.57 11.35 -0.90
C ARG A 223 -7.59 10.27 -0.46
N ILE A 224 -6.94 10.45 0.70
CA ILE A 224 -6.04 9.46 1.29
C ILE A 224 -6.65 8.98 2.60
N THR A 225 -6.67 7.67 2.81
CA THR A 225 -7.10 7.03 4.06
C THR A 225 -5.99 6.14 4.58
N VAL A 226 -5.58 6.35 5.82
CA VAL A 226 -4.72 5.43 6.56
C VAL A 226 -5.59 4.59 7.47
N SER A 227 -5.49 3.27 7.35
CA SER A 227 -6.13 2.32 8.24
C SER A 227 -5.14 1.82 9.28
N THR A 228 -5.62 1.55 10.49
CA THR A 228 -4.80 0.94 11.55
C THR A 228 -5.63 0.04 12.43
N SER A 229 -4.99 -0.95 12.99
CA SER A 229 -5.60 -1.83 14.00
C SER A 229 -5.64 -1.20 15.39
N GLY A 230 -5.12 0.03 15.56
CA GLY A 230 -5.24 0.77 16.81
C GLY A 230 -3.92 0.92 17.57
N LEU A 231 -2.83 1.25 16.87
CA LEU A 231 -1.57 1.64 17.49
C LEU A 231 -1.71 3.08 18.04
N VAL A 232 -2.20 3.19 19.28
CA VAL A 232 -2.67 4.44 19.90
C VAL A 232 -1.64 5.58 19.83
N PRO A 233 -0.37 5.43 20.22
CA PRO A 233 0.59 6.53 20.13
C PRO A 233 0.83 7.03 18.70
N GLN A 234 0.80 6.09 17.73
CA GLN A 234 1.02 6.41 16.31
C GLN A 234 -0.20 7.12 15.69
N ILE A 235 -1.42 6.80 16.14
CA ILE A 235 -2.63 7.52 15.72
C ILE A 235 -2.49 9.01 16.02
N MET A 236 -2.02 9.36 17.21
CA MET A 236 -1.83 10.76 17.62
C MET A 236 -0.80 11.45 16.74
N ARG A 237 0.37 10.83 16.54
CA ARG A 237 1.43 11.38 15.67
C ARG A 237 0.99 11.55 14.22
N LEU A 238 0.22 10.60 13.68
CA LEU A 238 -0.38 10.74 12.34
C LEU A 238 -1.28 11.97 12.25
N GLY A 239 -2.12 12.19 13.27
CA GLY A 239 -3.02 13.34 13.33
C GLY A 239 -2.27 14.68 13.33
N GLU A 240 -1.13 14.74 14.01
CA GLU A 240 -0.28 15.94 14.06
C GLU A 240 0.48 16.17 12.75
N ALA A 241 1.09 15.11 12.20
CA ALA A 241 1.96 15.21 11.04
C ALA A 241 1.19 15.32 9.70
N ALA A 242 0.12 14.56 9.55
CA ALA A 242 -0.63 14.47 8.29
C ALA A 242 -2.11 14.09 8.56
N PRO A 243 -3.00 15.06 8.84
CA PRO A 243 -4.40 14.78 9.15
C PRO A 243 -5.19 14.32 7.90
N VAL A 244 -4.92 13.11 7.44
CA VAL A 244 -5.64 12.38 6.39
C VAL A 244 -6.92 11.73 6.95
N ASN A 245 -7.69 11.01 6.13
CA ASN A 245 -8.78 10.22 6.68
C ASN A 245 -8.22 9.04 7.48
N LEU A 246 -8.81 8.79 8.64
CA LEU A 246 -8.47 7.68 9.52
C LEU A 246 -9.53 6.58 9.43
N ALA A 247 -9.11 5.34 9.29
CA ALA A 247 -9.93 4.16 9.44
C ALA A 247 -9.35 3.28 10.57
N ILE A 248 -10.22 2.70 11.38
CA ILE A 248 -9.85 1.80 12.48
C ILE A 248 -10.39 0.41 12.18
N SER A 249 -9.53 -0.56 12.10
CA SER A 249 -9.88 -1.99 12.11
C SER A 249 -10.38 -2.36 13.51
N LEU A 250 -11.66 -2.07 13.78
CA LEU A 250 -12.26 -2.25 15.11
C LEU A 250 -12.64 -3.70 15.38
N HIS A 251 -13.49 -4.26 14.54
CA HIS A 251 -13.95 -5.65 14.45
C HIS A 251 -14.65 -6.24 15.70
N ALA A 252 -14.59 -5.57 16.85
CA ALA A 252 -15.33 -5.91 18.07
C ALA A 252 -15.58 -4.65 18.93
N GLY A 253 -16.70 -4.61 19.65
CA GLY A 253 -17.06 -3.54 20.58
C GLY A 253 -16.69 -3.86 22.04
N SER A 254 -16.13 -5.03 22.33
CA SER A 254 -15.67 -5.45 23.68
C SER A 254 -14.21 -5.87 23.64
N ASP A 255 -13.47 -5.60 24.72
CA ASP A 255 -12.05 -5.98 24.82
C ASP A 255 -11.87 -7.49 24.71
N ALA A 256 -12.71 -8.29 25.38
CA ALA A 256 -12.59 -9.74 25.35
C ALA A 256 -12.59 -10.31 23.93
N LEU A 257 -13.54 -9.91 23.09
CA LEU A 257 -13.59 -10.37 21.70
C LEU A 257 -12.52 -9.70 20.83
N ARG A 258 -12.20 -8.44 21.11
CA ARG A 258 -11.18 -7.73 20.33
C ARG A 258 -9.78 -8.27 20.59
N ASP A 259 -9.48 -8.77 21.80
CA ASP A 259 -8.22 -9.44 22.13
C ASP A 259 -7.99 -10.72 21.30
N GLU A 260 -9.08 -11.37 20.89
CA GLU A 260 -9.03 -12.55 20.03
C GLU A 260 -8.87 -12.18 18.55
N LEU A 261 -9.66 -11.20 18.08
CA LEU A 261 -9.69 -10.83 16.67
C LEU A 261 -8.57 -9.87 16.27
N VAL A 262 -8.19 -8.96 17.16
CA VAL A 262 -7.20 -7.89 16.93
C VAL A 262 -6.21 -7.85 18.09
N PRO A 263 -5.22 -8.74 18.15
CA PRO A 263 -4.39 -8.98 19.33
C PRO A 263 -3.65 -7.76 19.90
N ILE A 264 -3.43 -6.71 19.10
CA ILE A 264 -2.86 -5.45 19.58
C ILE A 264 -3.72 -4.76 20.64
N ASN A 265 -5.00 -5.14 20.76
CA ASN A 265 -5.92 -4.64 21.79
C ASN A 265 -5.41 -4.92 23.21
N ARG A 266 -4.72 -6.04 23.42
CA ARG A 266 -4.10 -6.37 24.72
C ARG A 266 -3.09 -5.32 25.17
N LYS A 267 -2.46 -4.63 24.20
CA LYS A 267 -1.52 -3.53 24.48
C LYS A 267 -2.23 -2.17 24.56
N TYR A 268 -3.24 -1.97 23.73
CA TYR A 268 -4.01 -0.73 23.64
C TYR A 268 -5.50 -1.07 23.68
N PRO A 269 -6.09 -1.22 24.91
CA PRO A 269 -7.51 -1.56 25.09
C PRO A 269 -8.44 -0.51 24.48
N LEU A 270 -9.71 -0.89 24.30
CA LEU A 270 -10.74 -0.03 23.74
C LEU A 270 -10.85 1.34 24.42
N GLN A 271 -10.62 1.42 25.72
CA GLN A 271 -10.62 2.68 26.47
C GLN A 271 -9.52 3.63 25.98
N GLU A 272 -8.31 3.14 25.77
CA GLU A 272 -7.19 3.94 25.27
C GLU A 272 -7.42 4.33 23.80
N LEU A 273 -7.89 3.37 23.00
CA LEU A 273 -8.27 3.64 21.61
C LEU A 273 -9.36 4.72 21.54
N ARG A 274 -10.40 4.64 22.37
CA ARG A 274 -11.46 5.65 22.44
C ARG A 274 -10.89 7.04 22.73
N ALA A 275 -10.02 7.17 23.71
CA ALA A 275 -9.39 8.44 24.07
C ALA A 275 -8.59 9.03 22.89
N ALA A 276 -7.85 8.19 22.17
CA ALA A 276 -7.11 8.61 20.98
C ALA A 276 -8.02 9.08 19.84
N LEU A 277 -9.15 8.40 19.60
CA LEU A 277 -10.11 8.79 18.56
C LEU A 277 -10.83 10.11 18.90
N ASP A 278 -11.10 10.35 20.18
CA ASP A 278 -11.69 11.61 20.63
C ASP A 278 -10.73 12.78 20.48
N ALA A 279 -9.43 12.55 20.69
CA ALA A 279 -8.37 13.55 20.55
C ALA A 279 -7.89 13.75 19.09
N TYR A 280 -8.17 12.81 18.18
CA TYR A 280 -7.71 12.90 16.79
C TYR A 280 -8.20 14.18 16.10
N PRO A 281 -7.34 14.98 15.44
CA PRO A 281 -7.70 16.25 14.82
C PRO A 281 -8.52 16.03 13.56
N LEU A 282 -9.83 15.86 13.74
CA LEU A 282 -10.76 15.59 12.67
C LEU A 282 -11.27 16.89 12.04
N PRO A 283 -11.03 17.15 10.74
CA PRO A 283 -11.60 18.32 10.07
C PRO A 283 -13.12 18.33 10.10
N ALA A 284 -13.74 19.51 10.09
CA ALA A 284 -15.19 19.67 10.05
C ALA A 284 -15.84 18.83 8.93
N GLN A 285 -16.97 18.21 9.21
CA GLN A 285 -17.73 17.34 8.31
C GLN A 285 -17.00 16.04 7.90
N ARG A 286 -15.93 15.68 8.61
CA ARG A 286 -15.24 14.40 8.43
C ARG A 286 -15.59 13.43 9.55
N HIS A 287 -15.45 12.15 9.25
CA HIS A 287 -15.71 11.08 10.20
C HIS A 287 -14.56 10.07 10.15
N ILE A 288 -14.18 9.56 11.30
CA ILE A 288 -13.35 8.36 11.40
C ILE A 288 -14.21 7.18 10.94
N THR A 289 -13.63 6.29 10.14
CA THR A 289 -14.34 5.07 9.71
C THR A 289 -13.95 3.93 10.63
N LEU A 290 -14.93 3.28 11.26
CA LEU A 290 -14.73 2.06 12.03
C LEU A 290 -15.05 0.88 11.12
N GLU A 291 -14.02 0.16 10.71
CA GLU A 291 -14.13 -1.03 9.86
C GLU A 291 -14.49 -2.22 10.75
N TYR A 292 -15.56 -2.93 10.38
CA TYR A 292 -16.10 -4.04 11.13
C TYR A 292 -16.35 -5.23 10.21
N VAL A 293 -15.43 -6.18 10.17
CA VAL A 293 -15.60 -7.42 9.40
C VAL A 293 -16.64 -8.31 10.10
N MET A 294 -17.63 -8.77 9.34
CA MET A 294 -18.74 -9.56 9.86
C MET A 294 -18.43 -11.05 9.79
N LEU A 295 -18.21 -11.67 10.95
CA LEU A 295 -17.87 -13.09 11.12
C LEU A 295 -19.05 -13.83 11.74
N ALA A 296 -19.60 -14.80 11.00
CA ALA A 296 -20.81 -15.51 11.41
C ALA A 296 -20.65 -16.24 12.77
N GLY A 297 -21.53 -15.95 13.69
CA GLY A 297 -21.55 -16.53 15.05
C GLY A 297 -20.44 -16.04 15.97
N VAL A 298 -19.59 -15.11 15.53
CA VAL A 298 -18.44 -14.60 16.28
C VAL A 298 -18.71 -13.18 16.79
N ASN A 299 -18.94 -12.23 15.86
CA ASN A 299 -19.14 -10.81 16.19
C ASN A 299 -20.41 -10.21 15.56
N ASP A 300 -21.37 -11.04 15.18
CA ASP A 300 -22.61 -10.64 14.51
C ASP A 300 -23.88 -10.87 15.35
N ARG A 301 -23.74 -11.11 16.65
CA ARG A 301 -24.83 -11.33 17.60
C ARG A 301 -25.40 -10.00 18.14
N ASP A 302 -26.58 -10.03 18.75
CA ASP A 302 -27.20 -8.84 19.33
C ASP A 302 -26.32 -8.21 20.46
N ALA A 303 -25.64 -9.02 21.26
CA ALA A 303 -24.68 -8.53 22.26
C ALA A 303 -23.50 -7.78 21.64
N ASP A 304 -23.02 -8.23 20.48
CA ASP A 304 -21.93 -7.57 19.76
C ASP A 304 -22.38 -6.24 19.16
N LEU A 305 -23.64 -6.17 18.69
CA LEU A 305 -24.28 -4.93 18.25
C LEU A 305 -24.39 -3.91 19.39
N ASP A 306 -24.83 -4.35 20.59
CA ASP A 306 -24.95 -3.47 21.76
C ASP A 306 -23.57 -2.95 22.22
N ALA A 307 -22.56 -3.82 22.25
CA ALA A 307 -21.18 -3.45 22.57
C ALA A 307 -20.62 -2.44 21.53
N LEU A 308 -20.88 -2.65 20.25
CA LEU A 308 -20.47 -1.71 19.20
C LEU A 308 -21.17 -0.35 19.36
N CYS A 309 -22.47 -0.34 19.66
CA CYS A 309 -23.22 0.90 19.92
C CYS A 309 -22.69 1.66 21.14
N ALA A 310 -22.24 0.96 22.18
CA ALA A 310 -21.66 1.58 23.37
C ALA A 310 -20.30 2.22 23.10
N PHE A 311 -19.53 1.66 22.16
CA PHE A 311 -18.21 2.19 21.79
C PHE A 311 -18.28 3.39 20.87
N VAL A 312 -19.17 3.40 19.87
CA VAL A 312 -19.17 4.36 18.76
C VAL A 312 -19.62 5.76 19.18
N ASN A 313 -18.85 6.78 18.83
CA ASN A 313 -19.28 8.17 18.93
C ASN A 313 -19.98 8.62 17.64
N PRO A 314 -21.33 8.77 17.61
CA PRO A 314 -22.09 9.03 16.39
C PRO A 314 -21.80 10.40 15.75
N GLN A 315 -21.22 11.34 16.51
CA GLN A 315 -20.86 12.67 16.01
C GLN A 315 -19.54 12.67 15.22
N ARG A 316 -18.64 11.73 15.53
CA ARG A 316 -17.29 11.68 14.98
C ARG A 316 -17.04 10.49 14.05
N GLU A 317 -17.90 9.47 14.12
CA GLU A 317 -17.62 8.17 13.55
C GLU A 317 -18.73 7.64 12.67
N ARG A 318 -18.38 6.71 11.82
CA ARG A 318 -19.29 5.88 11.04
C ARG A 318 -18.79 4.45 11.04
N VAL A 319 -19.69 3.50 11.07
CA VAL A 319 -19.39 2.07 10.99
C VAL A 319 -19.47 1.62 9.54
N ASN A 320 -18.43 0.90 9.08
CA ASN A 320 -18.38 0.28 7.78
C ASN A 320 -18.35 -1.23 7.96
N LEU A 321 -19.49 -1.88 7.72
CA LEU A 321 -19.62 -3.34 7.80
C LEU A 321 -19.02 -3.96 6.56
N ILE A 322 -18.05 -4.87 6.75
CA ILE A 322 -17.34 -5.56 5.68
C ILE A 322 -17.76 -7.02 5.67
N HIS A 323 -18.21 -7.51 4.52
CA HIS A 323 -18.38 -8.95 4.34
C HIS A 323 -17.03 -9.65 4.50
N PHE A 324 -16.97 -10.71 5.31
CA PHE A 324 -15.78 -11.50 5.41
C PHE A 324 -15.58 -12.31 4.12
N ASN A 325 -14.47 -12.07 3.45
CA ASN A 325 -14.09 -12.80 2.25
C ASN A 325 -13.15 -13.94 2.66
N ALA A 326 -13.66 -15.16 2.58
CA ALA A 326 -12.90 -16.34 2.98
C ALA A 326 -11.63 -16.52 2.14
N TRP A 327 -10.62 -17.10 2.76
CA TRP A 327 -9.36 -17.49 2.12
C TRP A 327 -9.03 -18.93 2.51
N PRO A 328 -8.22 -19.66 1.71
CA PRO A 328 -7.92 -21.09 1.96
C PRO A 328 -7.28 -21.30 3.35
N GLY A 329 -7.95 -22.08 4.19
CA GLY A 329 -7.50 -22.38 5.56
C GLY A 329 -8.01 -21.39 6.64
N SER A 330 -8.87 -20.42 6.28
CA SER A 330 -9.52 -19.57 7.27
C SER A 330 -10.43 -20.35 8.20
N PRO A 331 -10.37 -20.14 9.52
CA PRO A 331 -11.29 -20.76 10.47
C PRO A 331 -12.65 -20.08 10.54
N TYR A 332 -12.84 -18.95 9.84
CA TYR A 332 -14.04 -18.14 9.93
C TYR A 332 -14.93 -18.28 8.68
N THR A 333 -16.22 -17.99 8.89
CA THR A 333 -17.23 -17.90 7.84
C THR A 333 -17.85 -16.51 7.83
N GLY A 334 -18.15 -15.97 6.65
CA GLY A 334 -18.78 -14.66 6.51
C GLY A 334 -20.26 -14.71 6.92
N THR A 335 -20.71 -13.65 7.55
CA THR A 335 -22.15 -13.41 7.84
C THR A 335 -22.92 -13.25 6.54
N SER A 336 -24.14 -13.77 6.47
CA SER A 336 -25.00 -13.63 5.28
C SER A 336 -25.32 -12.16 4.97
N GLN A 337 -25.47 -11.85 3.69
CA GLN A 337 -25.82 -10.48 3.24
C GLN A 337 -27.12 -9.98 3.90
N GLN A 338 -28.11 -10.85 4.03
CA GLN A 338 -29.38 -10.51 4.70
C GLN A 338 -29.14 -10.08 6.15
N HIS A 339 -28.33 -10.84 6.89
CA HIS A 339 -28.02 -10.54 8.29
C HIS A 339 -27.18 -9.25 8.42
N MET A 340 -26.22 -9.02 7.52
CA MET A 340 -25.46 -7.77 7.48
C MET A 340 -26.36 -6.55 7.28
N HIS A 341 -27.31 -6.62 6.35
CA HIS A 341 -28.26 -5.51 6.14
C HIS A 341 -29.19 -5.30 7.35
N ARG A 342 -29.65 -6.40 8.00
CA ARG A 342 -30.39 -6.30 9.27
C ARG A 342 -29.54 -5.62 10.35
N PHE A 343 -28.31 -6.06 10.54
CA PHE A 343 -27.38 -5.50 11.53
C PHE A 343 -27.12 -4.01 11.28
N ALA A 344 -26.89 -3.62 10.01
CA ALA A 344 -26.75 -2.21 9.62
C ALA A 344 -28.02 -1.40 9.95
N GLY A 345 -29.20 -1.93 9.63
CA GLY A 345 -30.48 -1.29 9.96
C GLY A 345 -30.68 -1.08 11.46
N LEU A 346 -30.29 -2.06 12.28
CA LEU A 346 -30.34 -1.94 13.75
C LEU A 346 -29.39 -0.86 14.27
N LEU A 347 -28.15 -0.77 13.75
CA LEU A 347 -27.21 0.31 14.08
C LEU A 347 -27.80 1.68 13.73
N ILE A 348 -28.41 1.82 12.54
CA ILE A 348 -29.03 3.07 12.09
C ILE A 348 -30.20 3.45 12.99
N ASN A 349 -31.06 2.49 13.37
CA ASN A 349 -32.17 2.73 14.29
C ASN A 349 -31.71 3.17 15.69
N LYS A 350 -30.49 2.78 16.10
CA LYS A 350 -29.84 3.26 17.33
C LYS A 350 -29.11 4.61 17.15
N GLY A 351 -29.25 5.27 16.00
CA GLY A 351 -28.71 6.61 15.72
C GLY A 351 -27.26 6.62 15.19
N LEU A 352 -26.71 5.47 14.85
CA LEU A 352 -25.37 5.39 14.27
C LEU A 352 -25.40 5.53 12.74
N ARG A 353 -24.29 5.99 12.17
CA ARG A 353 -24.08 5.94 10.72
C ARG A 353 -23.43 4.60 10.37
N ALA A 354 -24.16 3.75 9.68
CA ALA A 354 -23.67 2.45 9.25
C ALA A 354 -23.83 2.27 7.74
N THR A 355 -22.83 1.64 7.11
CA THR A 355 -22.83 1.26 5.70
C THR A 355 -22.38 -0.18 5.55
N VAL A 356 -22.93 -0.90 4.57
CA VAL A 356 -22.46 -2.22 4.16
C VAL A 356 -21.55 -2.02 2.95
N ARG A 357 -20.28 -2.39 3.09
CA ARG A 357 -19.30 -2.28 2.01
C ARG A 357 -19.53 -3.41 1.00
N ARG A 358 -19.67 -3.03 -0.27
CA ARG A 358 -19.68 -4.01 -1.36
C ARG A 358 -18.25 -4.53 -1.58
N SER A 359 -18.09 -5.86 -1.53
CA SER A 359 -16.81 -6.49 -1.89
C SER A 359 -16.48 -6.22 -3.36
N ARG A 360 -15.20 -6.11 -3.65
CA ARG A 360 -14.64 -5.90 -4.99
C ARG A 360 -13.50 -6.89 -5.22
N GLY A 361 -13.42 -7.44 -6.45
CA GLY A 361 -12.35 -8.35 -6.82
C GLY A 361 -12.37 -9.68 -6.07
N ASP A 362 -13.53 -10.17 -5.63
CA ASP A 362 -13.63 -11.43 -4.88
C ASP A 362 -13.15 -12.64 -5.70
N ASP A 363 -13.43 -12.63 -7.01
CA ASP A 363 -13.07 -13.67 -7.96
C ASP A 363 -11.55 -13.80 -8.19
N ILE A 364 -10.78 -12.77 -7.81
CA ILE A 364 -9.32 -12.76 -7.91
C ILE A 364 -8.63 -12.65 -6.54
N MET A 365 -9.35 -12.87 -5.44
CA MET A 365 -8.85 -12.71 -4.07
C MET A 365 -8.19 -11.35 -3.82
N ALA A 366 -8.84 -10.27 -4.28
CA ALA A 366 -8.38 -8.90 -4.11
C ALA A 366 -9.13 -8.13 -3.01
N ALA A 367 -10.09 -8.74 -2.34
CA ALA A 367 -10.85 -8.10 -1.29
C ALA A 367 -10.04 -7.92 0.01
N CYS A 368 -10.54 -7.03 0.89
CA CYS A 368 -9.89 -6.75 2.16
C CYS A 368 -9.70 -8.03 2.99
N GLY A 369 -8.49 -8.22 3.53
CA GLY A 369 -8.11 -9.38 4.33
C GLY A 369 -7.69 -10.61 3.52
N GLN A 370 -7.79 -10.60 2.17
CA GLN A 370 -7.41 -11.73 1.32
C GLN A 370 -5.98 -11.66 0.77
N LEU A 371 -5.33 -10.50 0.82
CA LEU A 371 -4.01 -10.32 0.23
C LEU A 371 -2.95 -11.19 0.91
N LYS A 372 -2.22 -11.94 0.10
CA LYS A 372 -1.07 -12.74 0.51
C LYS A 372 -0.16 -12.94 -0.67
N SER A 373 1.08 -12.54 -0.55
CA SER A 373 2.08 -12.73 -1.61
C SER A 373 2.43 -14.21 -1.77
N HIS A 374 1.66 -14.90 -2.59
CA HIS A 374 1.90 -16.32 -2.92
C HIS A 374 3.04 -16.45 -3.93
N LEU A 375 4.28 -16.48 -3.48
CA LEU A 375 5.37 -16.93 -4.36
C LEU A 375 6.58 -17.53 -3.62
N GLY A 376 6.35 -18.17 -2.48
CA GLY A 376 7.40 -18.99 -1.85
C GLY A 376 7.66 -20.34 -2.55
N GLY A 377 6.66 -20.93 -3.19
CA GLY A 377 6.75 -22.30 -3.71
C GLY A 377 6.56 -22.46 -5.23
N GLN A 378 5.56 -21.79 -5.80
CA GLN A 378 5.21 -22.04 -7.20
C GLN A 378 6.12 -21.35 -8.23
N LEU A 379 6.60 -20.14 -7.95
CA LEU A 379 7.52 -19.46 -8.87
C LEU A 379 8.93 -20.05 -8.82
N LYS A 380 9.38 -20.52 -7.66
CA LYS A 380 10.65 -21.22 -7.56
C LYS A 380 10.64 -22.46 -8.44
N SER A 381 9.55 -23.25 -8.39
CA SER A 381 9.39 -24.41 -9.27
C SER A 381 9.22 -24.06 -10.76
N GLN A 382 8.55 -22.96 -11.09
CA GLN A 382 8.41 -22.49 -12.48
C GLN A 382 9.69 -21.86 -13.03
N LEU A 383 10.46 -21.13 -12.20
CA LEU A 383 11.77 -20.61 -12.58
C LEU A 383 12.80 -21.73 -12.71
N GLU A 384 12.76 -22.72 -11.83
CA GLU A 384 13.58 -23.94 -11.92
C GLU A 384 13.21 -24.77 -13.16
N GLN A 385 11.91 -24.88 -13.50
CA GLN A 385 11.46 -25.55 -14.73
C GLN A 385 11.83 -24.76 -16.00
N ARG A 386 11.79 -23.42 -15.97
CA ARG A 386 12.25 -22.58 -17.09
C ARG A 386 13.77 -22.61 -17.25
N ALA A 387 14.53 -22.61 -16.17
CA ALA A 387 15.98 -22.77 -16.20
C ALA A 387 16.37 -24.16 -16.73
N ALA A 388 15.70 -25.23 -16.28
CA ALA A 388 15.94 -26.58 -16.78
C ALA A 388 15.54 -26.76 -18.26
N SER A 389 14.50 -26.04 -18.72
CA SER A 389 14.10 -26.05 -20.14
C SER A 389 14.97 -25.19 -21.05
N ALA A 390 15.72 -24.23 -20.50
CA ALA A 390 16.73 -23.46 -21.23
C ALA A 390 18.04 -24.25 -21.41
N ASP A 391 18.48 -24.95 -20.35
CA ASP A 391 19.66 -25.83 -20.41
C ASP A 391 19.50 -27.03 -21.36
N SER A 392 18.26 -27.56 -21.49
CA SER A 392 17.99 -28.66 -22.42
C SER A 392 17.98 -28.24 -23.89
N ARG A 393 17.85 -26.96 -24.23
CA ARG A 393 17.92 -26.45 -25.62
C ARG A 393 19.32 -26.17 -26.09
N ASP A 394 20.26 -25.91 -25.19
CA ASP A 394 21.68 -25.69 -25.53
C ASP A 394 22.46 -27.03 -25.70
N SER A 395 21.92 -28.14 -25.18
CA SER A 395 22.53 -29.46 -25.32
C SER A 395 22.20 -30.17 -26.63
N ASP A 396 21.20 -29.72 -27.40
CA ASP A 396 20.76 -30.37 -28.65
C ASP A 396 21.39 -29.76 -29.92
N THR A 397 22.28 -28.77 -29.77
CA THR A 397 22.95 -28.09 -30.91
C THR A 397 24.37 -28.57 -31.19
N THR A 398 24.87 -29.63 -30.54
CA THR A 398 26.21 -30.14 -30.75
C THR A 398 26.25 -31.63 -31.09
N VAL A 399 25.55 -32.11 -32.12
CA VAL A 399 25.86 -33.32 -32.84
C VAL A 399 25.25 -33.27 -34.26
N SER A 400 25.94 -32.70 -35.23
CA SER A 400 25.95 -33.21 -36.61
C SER A 400 27.05 -32.45 -37.40
N GLY A 401 28.20 -33.03 -37.35
CA GLY A 401 29.33 -32.68 -38.21
C GLY A 401 30.11 -33.91 -38.42
N ASP A 402 29.75 -34.66 -39.47
CA ASP A 402 30.63 -35.48 -40.32
C ASP A 402 29.93 -35.66 -41.67
#